data_9e08378e2408b2dd0c6037b9196a28b9
#
_entry.id   9e08378e2408b2dd0c6037b9196a28b9
#
_cell.length_a   1.000
_cell.length_b   1.000
_cell.length_c   1.000
_cell.angle_alpha   90.00
_cell.angle_beta   90.00
_cell.angle_gamma   90.00
#
_symmetry.space_group_name_H-M   'P 1'
#
loop_
_entity.id
_entity.type
_entity.pdbx_description
1 polymer ?
#
loop_
_entity_poly.entity_id
_entity_poly.type
_entity_poly.pdbx_seq_one_letter_code
_entity_poly.pdbx_strand_id
1 'polypeptide(L)'
;MNFADIKDAVTGAVTYTAAQQQADFNSFIDGDKYLSERRGEYTQRNGQRTPWNHEVDLKLMHEFKFKNKNTLQLSFDLFNVLNFINNDWGHISFVTNVNNYDVNLLAFANDAAGHKPGAPSTGYTPTFNYVKPPSTGHYYTTDPINSRWQGQFGVKYIF
;
A
#
# COMPACT_ATOMS: atom_id res chain seq x y z
N MET A 1 20.95 14.15 -4.64
CA MET A 1 20.08 13.99 -5.83
C MET A 1 19.65 15.36 -6.27
N ASN A 2 19.51 15.61 -7.58
CA ASN A 2 19.16 16.92 -8.09
C ASN A 2 17.70 16.93 -8.51
N PHE A 3 16.93 17.87 -7.96
CA PHE A 3 15.53 18.08 -8.34
C PHE A 3 15.41 19.29 -9.27
N ALA A 4 14.39 19.26 -10.13
CA ALA A 4 14.01 20.38 -10.97
C ALA A 4 12.74 21.04 -10.41
N ASP A 5 12.61 22.36 -10.56
CA ASP A 5 11.37 23.05 -10.20
C ASP A 5 10.21 22.55 -11.08
N ILE A 6 9.09 22.20 -10.46
CA ILE A 6 7.85 21.89 -11.17
C ILE A 6 7.09 23.19 -11.39
N LYS A 7 6.74 23.44 -12.66
CA LYS A 7 6.01 24.64 -13.08
C LYS A 7 4.63 24.27 -13.59
N ASP A 8 3.69 25.14 -13.34
CA ASP A 8 2.37 25.08 -13.96
C ASP A 8 2.49 25.22 -15.48
N ALA A 9 1.86 24.34 -16.22
CA ALA A 9 1.97 24.29 -17.68
C ALA A 9 1.35 25.48 -18.41
N VAL A 10 0.42 26.19 -17.75
CA VAL A 10 -0.33 27.31 -18.35
C VAL A 10 0.32 28.64 -17.97
N THR A 11 0.60 28.82 -16.67
CA THR A 11 1.08 30.09 -16.12
C THR A 11 2.59 30.19 -16.07
N GLY A 12 3.32 29.07 -16.16
CA GLY A 12 4.78 29.02 -15.97
C GLY A 12 5.23 29.26 -14.52
N ALA A 13 4.31 29.49 -13.59
CA ALA A 13 4.61 29.70 -12.19
C ALA A 13 5.17 28.43 -11.54
N VAL A 14 6.18 28.58 -10.67
CA VAL A 14 6.72 27.45 -9.92
C VAL A 14 5.70 27.01 -8.86
N THR A 15 5.22 25.80 -8.96
CA THR A 15 4.25 25.19 -8.03
C THR A 15 4.91 24.34 -6.96
N TYR A 16 6.11 23.80 -7.25
CA TYR A 16 6.85 22.96 -6.32
C TYR A 16 8.36 23.12 -6.58
N THR A 17 9.04 23.81 -5.69
CA THR A 17 10.46 24.12 -5.87
C THR A 17 11.36 22.90 -5.65
N ALA A 18 12.54 22.90 -6.27
CA ALA A 18 13.56 21.86 -6.06
C ALA A 18 13.94 21.70 -4.59
N ALA A 19 14.02 22.80 -3.83
CA ALA A 19 14.31 22.77 -2.40
C ALA A 19 13.20 22.11 -1.57
N GLN A 20 11.94 22.40 -1.89
CA GLN A 20 10.79 21.73 -1.23
C GLN A 20 10.76 20.25 -1.55
N GLN A 21 10.98 19.86 -2.82
CA GLN A 21 11.07 18.47 -3.24
C GLN A 21 12.17 17.72 -2.49
N GLN A 22 13.35 18.34 -2.34
CA GLN A 22 14.46 17.75 -1.60
C GLN A 22 14.11 17.55 -0.11
N ALA A 23 13.44 18.52 0.51
CA ALA A 23 13.03 18.43 1.91
C ALA A 23 11.98 17.31 2.12
N ASP A 24 10.95 17.28 1.27
CA ASP A 24 9.88 16.29 1.34
C ASP A 24 10.39 14.87 1.04
N PHE A 25 11.26 14.72 0.06
CA PHE A 25 11.91 13.45 -0.25
C PHE A 25 12.79 12.95 0.90
N ASN A 26 13.56 13.83 1.53
CA ASN A 26 14.35 13.46 2.69
C ASN A 26 13.45 13.05 3.88
N SER A 27 12.38 13.79 4.12
CA SER A 27 11.41 13.47 5.17
C SER A 27 10.75 12.10 4.93
N PHE A 28 10.41 11.78 3.69
CA PHE A 28 9.88 10.47 3.31
C PHE A 28 10.88 9.34 3.60
N ILE A 29 12.15 9.52 3.21
CA ILE A 29 13.19 8.52 3.47
C ILE A 29 13.44 8.37 4.98
N ASP A 30 13.48 9.46 5.74
CA ASP A 30 13.73 9.42 7.19
C ASP A 30 12.56 8.77 7.96
N GLY A 31 11.34 8.89 7.43
CA GLY A 31 10.15 8.24 7.96
C GLY A 31 10.09 6.72 7.71
N ASP A 32 10.89 6.19 6.77
CA ASP A 32 10.94 4.78 6.43
C ASP A 32 12.22 4.13 6.95
N LYS A 33 12.09 3.19 7.89
CA LYS A 33 13.23 2.52 8.53
C LYS A 33 14.15 1.82 7.52
N TYR A 34 13.60 1.15 6.51
CA TYR A 34 14.40 0.44 5.53
C TYR A 34 15.18 1.39 4.62
N LEU A 35 14.53 2.48 4.17
CA LEU A 35 15.17 3.46 3.28
C LEU A 35 16.19 4.32 4.03
N SER A 36 15.90 4.72 5.27
CA SER A 36 16.80 5.55 6.08
C SER A 36 18.15 4.88 6.35
N GLU A 37 18.13 3.56 6.55
CA GLU A 37 19.35 2.75 6.77
C GLU A 37 20.18 2.53 5.49
N ARG A 38 19.66 2.88 4.30
CA ARG A 38 20.29 2.62 2.98
C ARG A 38 20.49 3.86 2.14
N ARG A 39 20.69 5.00 2.78
CA ARG A 39 21.02 6.23 2.06
C ARG A 39 22.32 6.07 1.28
N GLY A 40 22.24 6.29 -0.05
CA GLY A 40 23.40 6.15 -0.96
C GLY A 40 23.68 4.72 -1.42
N GLU A 41 22.86 3.76 -1.04
CA GLU A 41 22.96 2.35 -1.44
C GLU A 41 21.82 1.95 -2.37
N TYR A 42 21.98 0.80 -3.03
CA TYR A 42 20.89 0.18 -3.80
C TYR A 42 19.92 -0.53 -2.88
N THR A 43 18.62 -0.39 -3.17
CA THR A 43 17.59 -1.16 -2.49
C THR A 43 17.65 -2.63 -2.91
N GLN A 44 17.42 -3.53 -1.96
CA GLN A 44 17.36 -4.96 -2.24
C GLN A 44 16.00 -5.32 -2.85
N ARG A 45 15.99 -6.31 -3.72
CA ARG A 45 14.73 -6.86 -4.25
C ARG A 45 13.90 -7.43 -3.10
N ASN A 46 12.62 -7.03 -3.02
CA ASN A 46 11.71 -7.42 -1.93
C ASN A 46 12.20 -7.02 -0.52
N GLY A 47 12.98 -5.95 -0.42
CA GLY A 47 13.51 -5.45 0.85
C GLY A 47 12.46 -4.83 1.76
N GLN A 48 11.38 -4.28 1.18
CA GLN A 48 10.24 -3.75 1.92
C GLN A 48 9.03 -4.67 1.83
N ARG A 49 8.18 -4.59 2.84
CA ARG A 49 6.93 -5.35 2.94
C ARG A 49 5.82 -4.44 3.42
N THR A 50 4.59 -4.76 3.04
CA THR A 50 3.40 -4.19 3.66
C THR A 50 3.35 -4.55 5.15
N PRO A 51 2.57 -3.83 5.97
CA PRO A 51 2.32 -4.23 7.35
C PRO A 51 1.85 -5.68 7.45
N TRP A 52 2.05 -6.28 8.63
CA TRP A 52 1.58 -7.63 8.92
C TRP A 52 0.06 -7.69 8.83
N ASN A 53 -0.45 -8.70 8.14
CA ASN A 53 -1.87 -9.00 8.16
C ASN A 53 -2.15 -9.98 9.30
N HIS A 54 -3.11 -9.64 10.14
CA HIS A 54 -3.59 -10.49 11.22
C HIS A 54 -5.07 -10.75 10.98
N GLU A 55 -5.43 -12.02 10.83
CA GLU A 55 -6.81 -12.44 10.63
C GLU A 55 -7.13 -13.57 11.61
N VAL A 56 -8.26 -13.49 12.25
CA VAL A 56 -8.77 -14.51 13.16
C VAL A 56 -10.22 -14.77 12.82
N ASP A 57 -10.52 -16.01 12.52
CA ASP A 57 -11.89 -16.47 12.24
C ASP A 57 -12.41 -17.33 13.38
N LEU A 58 -13.67 -17.21 13.67
CA LEU A 58 -14.37 -18.02 14.66
C LEU A 58 -15.48 -18.80 13.98
N LYS A 59 -15.48 -20.11 14.18
CA LYS A 59 -16.57 -21.00 13.77
C LYS A 59 -17.18 -21.69 14.96
N LEU A 60 -18.48 -21.51 15.13
CA LEU A 60 -19.31 -22.24 16.11
C LEU A 60 -20.24 -23.14 15.35
N MET A 61 -20.33 -24.40 15.78
CA MET A 61 -21.24 -25.40 15.20
C MET A 61 -21.86 -26.23 16.30
N HIS A 62 -23.17 -26.44 16.21
CA HIS A 62 -23.89 -27.31 17.12
C HIS A 62 -24.86 -28.20 16.38
N GLU A 63 -24.90 -29.47 16.79
CA GLU A 63 -25.79 -30.49 16.22
C GLU A 63 -26.83 -30.95 17.23
N PHE A 64 -28.09 -30.90 16.84
CA PHE A 64 -29.21 -31.47 17.58
C PHE A 64 -29.62 -32.77 16.90
N LYS A 65 -29.42 -33.89 17.57
CA LYS A 65 -29.81 -35.22 17.09
C LYS A 65 -31.17 -35.59 17.60
N PHE A 66 -32.10 -35.89 16.71
CA PHE A 66 -33.46 -36.33 17.03
C PHE A 66 -33.57 -37.86 17.01
N LYS A 67 -34.56 -38.39 17.73
CA LYS A 67 -34.81 -39.84 17.85
C LYS A 67 -35.01 -40.56 16.50
N ASN A 68 -35.46 -39.84 15.48
CA ASN A 68 -35.73 -40.39 14.13
C ASN A 68 -34.47 -40.41 13.22
N LYS A 69 -33.28 -40.38 13.78
CA LYS A 69 -32.00 -40.27 13.07
C LYS A 69 -31.77 -38.94 12.33
N ASN A 70 -32.74 -38.03 12.39
CA ASN A 70 -32.62 -36.71 11.80
C ASN A 70 -31.66 -35.84 12.64
N THR A 71 -30.90 -34.98 11.98
CA THR A 71 -29.98 -34.06 12.66
C THR A 71 -30.21 -32.65 12.15
N LEU A 72 -30.37 -31.71 13.07
CA LEU A 72 -30.34 -30.29 12.78
C LEU A 72 -28.97 -29.72 13.18
N GLN A 73 -28.24 -29.21 12.23
CA GLN A 73 -26.95 -28.55 12.45
C GLN A 73 -27.13 -27.05 12.30
N LEU A 74 -26.72 -26.31 13.32
CA LEU A 74 -26.63 -24.87 13.29
C LEU A 74 -25.15 -24.49 13.23
N SER A 75 -24.78 -23.58 12.36
CA SER A 75 -23.43 -23.02 12.30
C SER A 75 -23.48 -21.50 12.33
N PHE A 76 -22.47 -20.91 12.98
CA PHE A 76 -22.20 -19.49 12.97
C PHE A 76 -20.73 -19.31 12.70
N ASP A 77 -20.42 -18.67 11.58
CA ASP A 77 -19.05 -18.33 11.17
C ASP A 77 -18.88 -16.81 11.29
N LEU A 78 -17.86 -16.37 11.99
CA LEU A 78 -17.48 -14.97 12.12
C LEU A 78 -16.06 -14.80 11.59
N PHE A 79 -15.95 -14.15 10.44
CA PHE A 79 -14.68 -13.86 9.78
C PHE A 79 -14.11 -12.53 10.28
N ASN A 80 -12.82 -12.46 10.39
CA ASN A 80 -12.07 -11.30 10.84
C ASN A 80 -12.56 -10.74 12.18
N VAL A 81 -12.58 -11.60 13.20
CA VAL A 81 -13.04 -11.26 14.57
C VAL A 81 -12.28 -10.09 15.17
N LEU A 82 -11.02 -9.92 14.80
CA LEU A 82 -10.22 -8.79 15.29
C LEU A 82 -10.83 -7.46 14.88
N ASN A 83 -11.30 -7.33 13.64
CA ASN A 83 -11.97 -6.12 13.16
C ASN A 83 -13.36 -5.92 13.81
N PHE A 84 -14.04 -7.00 14.19
CA PHE A 84 -15.28 -6.91 14.97
C PHE A 84 -15.06 -6.30 16.37
N ILE A 85 -13.92 -6.61 16.99
CA ILE A 85 -13.57 -6.09 18.32
C ILE A 85 -13.05 -4.65 18.23
N ASN A 86 -12.21 -4.36 17.24
CA ASN A 86 -11.64 -3.03 17.02
C ASN A 86 -11.48 -2.78 15.51
N ASN A 87 -12.10 -1.72 15.02
CA ASN A 87 -12.09 -1.36 13.60
C ASN A 87 -10.70 -1.09 13.01
N ASP A 88 -9.70 -0.84 13.85
CA ASP A 88 -8.31 -0.62 13.43
C ASP A 88 -7.50 -1.93 13.33
N TRP A 89 -8.08 -3.06 13.73
CA TRP A 89 -7.45 -4.37 13.69
C TRP A 89 -7.93 -5.20 12.49
N GLY A 90 -7.18 -6.25 12.17
CA GLY A 90 -7.54 -7.17 11.08
C GLY A 90 -7.52 -6.53 9.70
N HIS A 91 -6.73 -5.47 9.50
CA HIS A 91 -6.58 -4.84 8.20
C HIS A 91 -5.68 -5.67 7.29
N ILE A 92 -6.14 -5.88 6.05
CA ILE A 92 -5.37 -6.49 4.98
C ILE A 92 -4.83 -5.37 4.10
N SER A 93 -3.51 -5.25 4.05
CA SER A 93 -2.82 -4.23 3.27
C SER A 93 -2.22 -4.81 2.00
N PHE A 94 -2.38 -4.12 0.89
CA PHE A 94 -1.80 -4.49 -0.40
C PHE A 94 -1.27 -3.27 -1.15
N VAL A 95 -0.33 -3.50 -2.06
CA VAL A 95 0.19 -2.44 -2.93
C VAL A 95 -0.82 -2.20 -4.05
N THR A 96 -1.30 -0.98 -4.17
CA THR A 96 -2.43 -0.56 -5.02
C THR A 96 -2.20 -0.77 -6.52
N ASN A 97 -0.98 -0.98 -6.95
CA ASN A 97 -0.65 -0.98 -8.38
C ASN A 97 0.06 -2.26 -8.82
N VAL A 98 -0.57 -3.40 -8.52
CA VAL A 98 0.00 -4.73 -8.81
C VAL A 98 0.22 -4.95 -10.32
N ASN A 99 -0.51 -4.24 -11.17
CA ASN A 99 -0.42 -4.36 -12.63
C ASN A 99 0.36 -3.23 -13.33
N ASN A 100 0.58 -2.11 -12.64
CA ASN A 100 1.42 -1.01 -13.12
C ASN A 100 2.62 -0.92 -12.20
N TYR A 101 3.77 -1.30 -12.68
CA TYR A 101 5.06 -1.21 -11.98
C TYR A 101 5.50 0.24 -11.70
N ASP A 102 4.59 1.21 -11.77
CA ASP A 102 4.83 2.65 -11.80
C ASP A 102 4.61 3.34 -10.45
N VAL A 103 4.95 2.68 -9.34
CA VAL A 103 5.14 3.43 -8.10
C VAL A 103 6.53 4.05 -8.14
N ASN A 104 6.65 5.11 -8.91
CA ASN A 104 7.89 5.84 -9.02
C ASN A 104 7.92 6.93 -7.96
N LEU A 105 8.85 6.84 -7.00
CA LEU A 105 9.16 7.94 -6.08
C LEU A 105 9.78 9.14 -6.81
N LEU A 106 10.39 8.87 -7.95
CA LEU A 106 11.11 9.84 -8.75
C LEU A 106 10.69 9.72 -10.20
N ALA A 107 10.24 10.80 -10.78
CA ALA A 107 10.05 10.94 -12.20
C ALA A 107 11.28 11.65 -12.80
N PHE A 108 11.77 11.18 -13.94
CA PHE A 108 12.83 11.86 -14.65
C PHE A 108 12.31 13.19 -15.20
N ALA A 109 12.95 14.27 -14.81
CA ALA A 109 12.69 15.58 -15.39
C ALA A 109 13.59 15.78 -16.61
N ASN A 110 13.01 16.21 -17.74
CA ASN A 110 13.80 16.62 -18.89
C ASN A 110 14.59 17.90 -18.51
N ASP A 111 15.87 17.92 -18.81
CA ASP A 111 16.63 19.15 -18.73
C ASP A 111 16.35 20.07 -19.93
N ALA A 112 16.95 21.29 -19.91
CA ALA A 112 16.82 22.26 -20.99
C ALA A 112 17.36 21.75 -22.36
N ALA A 113 18.22 20.75 -22.36
CA ALA A 113 18.76 20.09 -23.54
C ALA A 113 17.88 18.94 -24.05
N GLY A 114 16.78 18.63 -23.37
CA GLY A 114 15.82 17.59 -23.79
C GLY A 114 16.30 16.16 -23.58
N HIS A 115 17.24 15.91 -22.68
CA HIS A 115 17.67 14.55 -22.34
C HIS A 115 16.49 13.75 -21.76
N LYS A 116 16.47 12.48 -22.09
CA LYS A 116 15.40 11.53 -21.71
C LYS A 116 15.97 10.37 -20.89
N PRO A 117 15.13 9.63 -20.17
CA PRO A 117 15.54 8.37 -19.53
C PRO A 117 16.27 7.46 -20.52
N GLY A 118 17.40 6.88 -20.09
CA GLY A 118 18.23 6.02 -20.92
C GLY A 118 19.22 6.73 -21.85
N ALA A 119 19.20 8.06 -21.94
CA ALA A 119 20.26 8.80 -22.64
C ALA A 119 21.59 8.66 -21.90
N PRO A 120 22.75 8.62 -22.64
CA PRO A 120 24.05 8.61 -21.99
C PRO A 120 24.22 9.82 -21.08
N SER A 121 24.68 9.61 -19.85
CA SER A 121 24.88 10.69 -18.86
C SER A 121 26.16 11.53 -19.12
N THR A 122 26.78 11.33 -20.26
CA THR A 122 28.03 12.06 -20.62
C THR A 122 27.71 13.51 -20.86
N GLY A 123 28.22 14.38 -19.98
CA GLY A 123 28.12 15.82 -20.12
C GLY A 123 26.87 16.48 -19.50
N TYR A 124 26.01 15.76 -18.82
CA TYR A 124 24.91 16.37 -18.06
C TYR A 124 24.66 15.67 -16.73
N THR A 125 24.05 16.39 -15.79
CA THR A 125 23.59 15.84 -14.52
C THR A 125 22.08 15.63 -14.59
N PRO A 126 21.58 14.38 -14.46
CA PRO A 126 20.15 14.12 -14.53
C PRO A 126 19.43 14.80 -13.36
N THR A 127 18.27 15.36 -13.66
CA THR A 127 17.36 15.95 -12.69
C THR A 127 16.07 15.15 -12.60
N PHE A 128 15.44 15.22 -11.43
CA PHE A 128 14.26 14.43 -11.12
C PHE A 128 13.15 15.31 -10.54
N ASN A 129 11.94 14.83 -10.60
CA ASN A 129 10.79 15.34 -9.87
C ASN A 129 10.40 14.35 -8.80
N TYR A 130 10.18 14.82 -7.58
CA TYR A 130 9.68 13.99 -6.51
C TYR A 130 8.18 13.77 -6.67
N VAL A 131 7.77 12.51 -6.76
CA VAL A 131 6.37 12.11 -6.80
C VAL A 131 5.94 11.78 -5.36
N LYS A 132 5.15 12.68 -4.76
CA LYS A 132 4.67 12.46 -3.39
C LYS A 132 3.83 11.19 -3.29
N PRO A 133 3.99 10.42 -2.21
CA PRO A 133 3.06 9.33 -1.92
C PRO A 133 1.63 9.88 -1.78
N PRO A 134 0.61 9.01 -1.88
CA PRO A 134 -0.77 9.37 -1.55
C PRO A 134 -0.86 10.02 -0.16
N SER A 135 -1.99 10.69 0.12
CA SER A 135 -2.23 11.39 1.39
C SER A 135 -2.07 10.53 2.65
N THR A 136 -2.10 9.22 2.50
CA THR A 136 -1.82 8.23 3.56
C THR A 136 -0.34 8.16 3.96
N GLY A 137 0.56 8.78 3.19
CA GLY A 137 2.01 8.76 3.44
C GLY A 137 2.72 7.46 3.02
N HIS A 138 2.01 6.48 2.48
CA HIS A 138 2.56 5.19 2.03
C HIS A 138 1.90 4.71 0.73
N TYR A 139 2.56 3.76 0.05
CA TYR A 139 2.13 3.21 -1.24
C TYR A 139 1.34 1.90 -1.14
N TYR A 140 0.86 1.56 0.05
CA TYR A 140 -0.09 0.47 0.24
C TYR A 140 -1.46 1.03 0.62
N THR A 141 -2.49 0.28 0.35
CA THR A 141 -3.86 0.58 0.75
C THR A 141 -4.46 -0.58 1.52
N THR A 142 -5.48 -0.30 2.29
CA THR A 142 -6.24 -1.33 3.01
C THR A 142 -7.37 -1.84 2.11
N ASP A 143 -7.53 -3.16 2.02
CA ASP A 143 -8.67 -3.76 1.33
C ASP A 143 -9.96 -3.42 2.10
N PRO A 144 -10.88 -2.65 1.50
CA PRO A 144 -12.08 -2.19 2.22
C PRO A 144 -13.13 -3.28 2.41
N ILE A 145 -13.02 -4.41 1.71
CA ILE A 145 -13.98 -5.53 1.76
C ILE A 145 -13.46 -6.60 2.71
N ASN A 146 -12.25 -7.11 2.44
CA ASN A 146 -11.68 -8.22 3.20
C ASN A 146 -11.16 -7.81 4.57
N SER A 147 -10.93 -6.51 4.80
CA SER A 147 -10.56 -6.00 6.13
C SER A 147 -11.75 -5.85 7.08
N ARG A 148 -12.99 -6.03 6.60
CA ARG A 148 -14.18 -5.94 7.46
C ARG A 148 -14.57 -7.31 7.99
N TRP A 149 -15.06 -7.34 9.23
CA TRP A 149 -15.67 -8.54 9.75
C TRP A 149 -16.94 -8.92 8.97
N GLN A 150 -17.18 -10.20 8.85
CA GLN A 150 -18.35 -10.75 8.19
C GLN A 150 -18.91 -11.89 9.03
N GLY A 151 -20.24 -11.95 9.16
CA GLY A 151 -20.93 -13.01 9.88
C GLY A 151 -21.77 -13.84 8.92
N GLN A 152 -21.69 -15.17 9.05
CA GLN A 152 -22.54 -16.10 8.32
C GLN A 152 -23.26 -17.04 9.30
N PHE A 153 -24.57 -17.19 9.12
CA PHE A 153 -25.37 -18.15 9.84
C PHE A 153 -25.84 -19.27 8.89
N GLY A 154 -25.60 -20.50 9.27
CA GLY A 154 -25.99 -21.67 8.49
C GLY A 154 -26.91 -22.59 9.26
N VAL A 155 -27.91 -23.15 8.55
CA VAL A 155 -28.81 -24.19 9.06
C VAL A 155 -28.79 -25.36 8.07
N LYS A 156 -28.49 -26.55 8.56
CA LYS A 156 -28.51 -27.78 7.77
C LYS A 156 -29.37 -28.81 8.45
N TYR A 157 -30.32 -29.35 7.72
CA TYR A 157 -31.15 -30.46 8.17
C TYR A 157 -30.79 -31.73 7.41
N ILE A 158 -30.52 -32.80 8.14
CA ILE A 158 -30.13 -34.12 7.62
C ILE A 158 -31.20 -35.09 8.04
N PHE A 159 -31.82 -35.75 7.07
CA PHE A 159 -32.91 -36.74 7.25
C PHE A 159 -32.45 -38.09 6.74
#